data_6a440379416161122268136e215b0944
#
_entry.id   6a440379416161122268136e215b0944
#
_cell.length_a   1.000
_cell.length_b   1.000
_cell.length_c   1.000
_cell.angle_alpha   90.00
_cell.angle_beta   90.00
_cell.angle_gamma   90.00
#
_symmetry.space_group_name_H-M   'P 1'
#
loop_
_entity.id
_entity.type
_entity.pdbx_description
1 polymer ?
#
loop_
_entity_poly.entity_id
_entity_poly.type
_entity_poly.pdbx_seq_one_letter_code
_entity_poly.pdbx_strand_id
1 'polypeptide(L)'
;MGILARLFGTTNASSDVNLLDGNVPTKDQFVIEEPITDSVPDQSCVESQLGCYDRVVELSEVSHYDEAVFEVYHNKGTVNLDSKLKELKLVFKNAAFESIDFLEDKILELDQYEALCNSHDQYEQALECVRKRTNIERTVARLKQAYTDADSGQGMISGIIESYKRGYFFAKGQLLNSIEG
;
A
#
# COMPACT_ATOMS: atom_id res chain seq x y z
N MET A 1 9.66 24.21 -37.73
CA MET A 1 9.38 25.65 -37.50
C MET A 1 7.88 25.86 -37.37
N GLY A 2 7.40 26.38 -36.26
CA GLY A 2 6.14 27.10 -36.19
C GLY A 2 4.91 26.43 -35.61
N ILE A 3 4.88 26.09 -34.28
CA ILE A 3 3.62 25.85 -33.52
C ILE A 3 3.70 26.48 -32.09
N LEU A 4 4.31 27.63 -31.94
CA LEU A 4 4.36 28.34 -30.65
C LEU A 4 3.93 29.82 -30.71
N ALA A 5 3.19 30.23 -31.72
CA ALA A 5 2.81 31.64 -31.97
C ALA A 5 1.30 31.92 -31.82
N ARG A 6 0.54 31.20 -30.99
CA ARG A 6 -0.91 31.44 -30.84
C ARG A 6 -1.43 31.57 -29.40
N LEU A 7 -0.59 31.93 -28.43
CA LEU A 7 -1.05 32.06 -27.03
C LEU A 7 -0.93 33.46 -26.42
N PHE A 8 -0.57 34.48 -27.20
CA PHE A 8 -0.60 35.87 -26.71
C PHE A 8 -1.36 36.76 -27.70
N GLY A 9 -2.68 36.74 -27.56
CA GLY A 9 -3.57 37.71 -28.19
C GLY A 9 -3.55 39.02 -27.38
N THR A 10 -2.84 40.01 -27.88
CA THR A 10 -2.94 41.43 -27.42
C THR A 10 -4.23 42.00 -27.92
N THR A 11 -5.14 42.37 -27.05
CA THR A 11 -6.24 43.30 -27.37
C THR A 11 -6.08 44.54 -26.52
N ASN A 12 -5.56 45.62 -27.12
CA ASN A 12 -5.72 46.97 -26.64
C ASN A 12 -7.19 47.36 -26.73
N ALA A 13 -7.78 47.73 -25.63
CA ALA A 13 -9.02 48.53 -25.59
C ALA A 13 -8.85 49.60 -24.50
N SER A 14 -8.59 50.82 -24.91
CA SER A 14 -8.81 52.03 -24.13
C SER A 14 -10.24 52.11 -23.67
N SER A 15 -10.46 52.33 -22.40
CA SER A 15 -11.71 52.89 -21.88
C SER A 15 -11.40 53.65 -20.60
N ASP A 16 -11.78 54.87 -20.62
CA ASP A 16 -11.72 55.84 -19.56
C ASP A 16 -12.26 55.32 -18.23
N VAL A 17 -11.43 55.41 -17.19
CA VAL A 17 -11.88 55.14 -15.81
C VAL A 17 -12.06 56.47 -15.11
N ASN A 18 -13.32 56.78 -14.80
CA ASN A 18 -13.71 57.83 -13.85
C ASN A 18 -13.08 57.54 -12.48
N LEU A 19 -12.24 58.43 -12.07
CA LEU A 19 -11.77 58.56 -10.67
C LEU A 19 -12.87 59.22 -9.86
N LEU A 20 -13.66 58.45 -9.12
CA LEU A 20 -14.43 58.93 -7.96
C LEU A 20 -14.74 57.79 -6.99
N ASP A 21 -14.41 58.09 -5.78
CA ASP A 21 -14.76 57.50 -4.50
C ASP A 21 -13.83 56.48 -3.90
N GLY A 22 -13.13 57.04 -2.91
CA GLY A 22 -12.24 56.39 -2.01
C GLY A 22 -12.93 55.33 -1.14
N ASN A 23 -12.80 54.11 -1.50
CA ASN A 23 -12.91 53.01 -0.57
C ASN A 23 -11.67 52.13 -0.79
N VAL A 24 -10.55 52.54 -0.13
CA VAL A 24 -9.39 51.67 -0.02
C VAL A 24 -9.83 50.48 0.83
N PRO A 25 -9.84 49.25 0.29
CA PRO A 25 -10.18 48.10 1.10
C PRO A 25 -9.22 47.98 2.27
N THR A 26 -9.73 47.99 3.47
CA THR A 26 -8.95 47.75 4.68
C THR A 26 -8.43 46.31 4.66
N LYS A 27 -7.24 46.14 5.23
CA LYS A 27 -6.47 44.86 5.27
C LYS A 27 -7.32 43.66 5.77
N ASP A 28 -8.36 43.94 6.53
CA ASP A 28 -9.30 42.96 7.10
C ASP A 28 -10.32 42.38 6.09
N GLN A 29 -10.40 42.93 4.87
CA GLN A 29 -11.28 42.42 3.81
C GLN A 29 -10.63 41.34 2.91
N PHE A 30 -9.32 41.10 3.07
CA PHE A 30 -8.58 40.13 2.27
C PHE A 30 -8.15 38.88 3.05
N VAL A 31 -8.44 38.84 4.34
CA VAL A 31 -8.21 37.64 5.16
C VAL A 31 -9.53 36.93 5.35
N ILE A 32 -10.01 36.24 4.32
CA ILE A 32 -10.83 35.07 4.55
C ILE A 32 -9.84 33.99 4.98
N GLU A 33 -9.49 34.01 6.26
CA GLU A 33 -9.05 32.79 6.92
C GLU A 33 -10.26 31.84 6.91
N GLU A 34 -10.48 31.13 5.80
CA GLU A 34 -11.19 29.88 5.91
C GLU A 34 -10.33 29.05 6.90
N PRO A 35 -10.90 28.70 8.06
CA PRO A 35 -10.20 27.74 8.90
C PRO A 35 -9.96 26.54 8.01
N ILE A 36 -8.72 26.12 7.86
CA ILE A 36 -8.36 24.81 7.31
C ILE A 36 -9.11 23.84 8.21
N THR A 37 -10.33 23.52 7.76
CA THR A 37 -11.17 22.54 8.45
C THR A 37 -10.39 21.26 8.41
N ASP A 38 -9.89 20.93 9.57
CA ASP A 38 -9.39 19.64 10.01
C ASP A 38 -9.70 18.48 9.06
N SER A 39 -8.97 18.37 7.97
CA SER A 39 -8.68 17.10 7.39
C SER A 39 -7.34 16.62 7.96
N VAL A 40 -7.29 16.49 9.30
CA VAL A 40 -6.41 15.50 9.90
C VAL A 40 -6.71 14.23 9.11
N PRO A 41 -5.71 13.61 8.43
CA PRO A 41 -5.96 12.38 7.72
C PRO A 41 -6.66 11.45 8.69
N ASP A 42 -7.91 11.14 8.33
CA ASP A 42 -8.90 10.48 9.16
C ASP A 42 -8.27 9.26 9.84
N GLN A 43 -8.61 9.01 11.09
CA GLN A 43 -8.15 7.80 11.81
C GLN A 43 -8.45 6.52 11.00
N SER A 44 -9.45 6.55 10.11
CA SER A 44 -9.71 5.51 9.12
C SER A 44 -8.49 5.18 8.22
N CYS A 45 -7.60 6.15 7.97
CA CYS A 45 -6.36 5.90 7.22
C CYS A 45 -5.35 5.05 8.01
N VAL A 46 -5.34 5.13 9.34
CA VAL A 46 -4.44 4.32 10.18
C VAL A 46 -4.95 2.89 10.26
N GLU A 47 -6.27 2.70 10.38
CA GLU A 47 -6.89 1.37 10.37
C GLU A 47 -6.73 0.67 9.01
N SER A 48 -6.82 1.39 7.89
CA SER A 48 -6.56 0.82 6.56
C SER A 48 -5.07 0.49 6.34
N GLN A 49 -4.14 1.17 7.01
CA GLN A 49 -2.70 0.91 6.92
C GLN A 49 -2.29 -0.37 7.65
N LEU A 50 -2.90 -0.64 8.81
CA LEU A 50 -2.78 -1.93 9.48
C LEU A 50 -3.36 -3.05 8.60
N GLY A 51 -4.49 -2.82 7.92
CA GLY A 51 -5.16 -3.81 7.08
C GLY A 51 -4.31 -4.41 5.96
N CYS A 52 -3.38 -3.63 5.36
CA CYS A 52 -2.50 -4.16 4.32
C CYS A 52 -1.42 -5.10 4.89
N TYR A 53 -0.83 -4.75 6.02
CA TYR A 53 0.14 -5.62 6.70
C TYR A 53 -0.56 -6.84 7.29
N ASP A 54 -1.71 -6.66 7.93
CA ASP A 54 -2.51 -7.73 8.52
C ASP A 54 -2.92 -8.77 7.47
N ARG A 55 -3.26 -8.34 6.24
CA ARG A 55 -3.52 -9.26 5.12
C ARG A 55 -2.34 -10.19 4.83
N VAL A 56 -1.11 -9.69 4.86
CA VAL A 56 0.09 -10.52 4.64
C VAL A 56 0.34 -11.45 5.83
N VAL A 57 0.09 -10.98 7.05
CA VAL A 57 0.17 -11.79 8.27
C VAL A 57 -0.89 -12.90 8.22
N GLU A 58 -2.15 -12.56 7.96
CA GLU A 58 -3.24 -13.53 7.82
C GLU A 58 -2.92 -14.60 6.78
N LEU A 59 -2.44 -14.19 5.59
CA LEU A 59 -2.00 -15.15 4.58
C LEU A 59 -0.90 -16.09 5.10
N SER A 60 0.03 -15.57 5.91
CA SER A 60 1.14 -16.38 6.45
C SER A 60 0.69 -17.40 7.49
N GLU A 61 -0.46 -17.18 8.14
CA GLU A 61 -1.04 -18.05 9.17
C GLU A 61 -2.00 -19.11 8.61
N VAL A 62 -2.41 -18.97 7.34
CA VAL A 62 -3.30 -19.95 6.71
C VAL A 62 -2.60 -21.31 6.54
N SER A 63 -3.25 -22.36 7.02
CA SER A 63 -2.81 -23.74 6.80
C SER A 63 -3.29 -24.23 5.45
N HIS A 64 -2.39 -24.61 4.58
CA HIS A 64 -2.69 -25.22 3.28
C HIS A 64 -2.64 -26.78 3.30
N TYR A 65 -2.71 -27.38 4.49
CA TYR A 65 -2.66 -28.83 4.66
C TYR A 65 -3.84 -29.52 3.97
N ASP A 66 -5.06 -29.10 4.26
CA ASP A 66 -6.28 -29.72 3.73
C ASP A 66 -6.40 -29.50 2.22
N GLU A 67 -6.00 -28.35 1.72
CA GLU A 67 -5.93 -28.06 0.29
C GLU A 67 -5.00 -29.06 -0.41
N ALA A 68 -3.81 -29.28 0.13
CA ALA A 68 -2.85 -30.22 -0.42
C ALA A 68 -3.37 -31.65 -0.44
N VAL A 69 -4.02 -32.07 0.65
CA VAL A 69 -4.65 -33.39 0.76
C VAL A 69 -5.73 -33.53 -0.33
N PHE A 70 -6.63 -32.57 -0.43
CA PHE A 70 -7.69 -32.58 -1.42
C PHE A 70 -7.15 -32.63 -2.86
N GLU A 71 -6.18 -31.79 -3.21
CA GLU A 71 -5.60 -31.72 -4.55
C GLU A 71 -4.94 -33.05 -4.95
N VAL A 72 -4.19 -33.68 -4.04
CA VAL A 72 -3.52 -34.97 -4.30
C VAL A 72 -4.53 -36.09 -4.54
N TYR A 73 -5.58 -36.18 -3.75
CA TYR A 73 -6.63 -37.17 -3.97
C TYR A 73 -7.42 -36.93 -5.25
N HIS A 74 -7.82 -35.70 -5.49
CA HIS A 74 -8.61 -35.33 -6.67
C HIS A 74 -7.85 -35.59 -7.98
N ASN A 75 -6.57 -35.28 -8.00
CA ASN A 75 -5.69 -35.46 -9.17
C ASN A 75 -4.97 -36.83 -9.17
N LYS A 76 -5.38 -37.78 -8.35
CA LYS A 76 -4.81 -39.13 -8.29
C LYS A 76 -3.27 -39.14 -8.17
N GLY A 77 -2.73 -38.24 -7.38
CA GLY A 77 -1.29 -38.13 -7.11
C GLY A 77 -0.43 -37.50 -8.21
N THR A 78 -1.04 -36.93 -9.27
CA THR A 78 -0.30 -36.28 -10.39
C THR A 78 0.09 -34.83 -10.11
N VAL A 79 -0.25 -34.28 -8.94
CA VAL A 79 0.10 -32.91 -8.55
C VAL A 79 1.60 -32.73 -8.51
N ASN A 80 2.06 -31.69 -9.21
CA ASN A 80 3.48 -31.30 -9.15
C ASN A 80 3.72 -30.37 -7.95
N LEU A 81 4.38 -30.92 -6.92
CA LEU A 81 4.67 -30.18 -5.68
C LEU A 81 5.43 -28.87 -5.93
N ASP A 82 6.49 -28.94 -6.77
CA ASP A 82 7.34 -27.75 -6.99
C ASP A 82 6.57 -26.61 -7.69
N SER A 83 5.67 -26.97 -8.63
CA SER A 83 4.84 -25.97 -9.31
C SER A 83 3.89 -25.30 -8.33
N LYS A 84 3.29 -26.08 -7.43
CA LYS A 84 2.35 -25.54 -6.44
C LYS A 84 3.06 -24.68 -5.39
N LEU A 85 4.25 -25.09 -4.94
CA LEU A 85 5.05 -24.26 -4.04
C LEU A 85 5.49 -22.95 -4.67
N LYS A 86 5.78 -22.93 -5.98
CA LYS A 86 6.05 -21.69 -6.72
C LYS A 86 4.81 -20.79 -6.78
N GLU A 87 3.63 -21.36 -7.01
CA GLU A 87 2.37 -20.63 -7.03
C GLU A 87 2.08 -19.98 -5.67
N LEU A 88 2.20 -20.73 -4.58
CA LEU A 88 2.01 -20.20 -3.22
C LEU A 88 2.99 -19.06 -2.89
N LYS A 89 4.26 -19.20 -3.29
CA LYS A 89 5.26 -18.15 -3.15
C LYS A 89 4.88 -16.90 -3.94
N LEU A 90 4.39 -17.07 -5.18
CA LEU A 90 3.98 -15.95 -6.02
C LEU A 90 2.78 -15.20 -5.43
N VAL A 91 1.78 -15.92 -4.94
CA VAL A 91 0.61 -15.31 -4.28
C VAL A 91 1.03 -14.48 -3.07
N PHE A 92 1.89 -15.03 -2.21
CA PHE A 92 2.41 -14.31 -1.05
C PHE A 92 3.23 -13.08 -1.45
N LYS A 93 4.12 -13.22 -2.43
CA LYS A 93 4.94 -12.10 -2.93
C LYS A 93 4.10 -10.99 -3.53
N ASN A 94 3.05 -11.32 -4.28
CA ASN A 94 2.14 -10.31 -4.84
C ASN A 94 1.42 -9.54 -3.73
N ALA A 95 0.90 -10.23 -2.71
CA ALA A 95 0.27 -9.56 -1.58
C ALA A 95 1.25 -8.65 -0.81
N ALA A 96 2.49 -9.11 -0.60
CA ALA A 96 3.53 -8.30 0.04
C ALA A 96 3.91 -7.08 -0.82
N PHE A 97 4.04 -7.24 -2.13
CA PHE A 97 4.35 -6.17 -3.06
C PHE A 97 3.24 -5.10 -3.10
N GLU A 98 1.97 -5.52 -3.26
CA GLU A 98 0.81 -4.61 -3.23
C GLU A 98 0.75 -3.81 -1.92
N SER A 99 1.08 -4.46 -0.80
CA SER A 99 1.12 -3.82 0.52
C SER A 99 2.27 -2.82 0.64
N ILE A 100 3.45 -3.12 0.09
CA ILE A 100 4.60 -2.22 0.05
C ILE A 100 4.26 -0.98 -0.77
N ASP A 101 3.75 -1.16 -1.98
CA ASP A 101 3.41 -0.09 -2.91
C ASP A 101 2.40 0.89 -2.27
N PHE A 102 1.32 0.35 -1.69
CA PHE A 102 0.34 1.14 -0.96
C PHE A 102 0.94 1.94 0.20
N LEU A 103 1.86 1.33 0.98
CA LEU A 103 2.47 2.00 2.13
C LEU A 103 3.50 3.04 1.71
N GLU A 104 4.21 2.84 0.60
CA GLU A 104 5.13 3.83 0.03
C GLU A 104 4.37 5.06 -0.48
N ASP A 105 3.19 4.89 -1.10
CA ASP A 105 2.31 6.00 -1.47
C ASP A 105 1.86 6.80 -0.23
N LYS A 106 1.54 6.11 0.88
CA LYS A 106 1.19 6.77 2.15
C LYS A 106 2.34 7.55 2.77
N ILE A 107 3.57 7.10 2.61
CA ILE A 107 4.77 7.87 3.03
C ILE A 107 4.84 9.18 2.24
N LEU A 108 4.63 9.15 0.92
CA LEU A 108 4.63 10.35 0.07
C LEU A 108 3.52 11.34 0.46
N GLU A 109 2.31 10.85 0.76
CA GLU A 109 1.21 11.70 1.25
C GLU A 109 1.59 12.38 2.57
N LEU A 110 2.21 11.64 3.52
CA LEU A 110 2.63 12.19 4.80
C LEU A 110 3.76 13.22 4.64
N ASP A 111 4.70 13.02 3.71
CA ASP A 111 5.77 13.97 3.43
C ASP A 111 5.21 15.30 2.88
N GLN A 112 4.21 15.22 1.98
CA GLN A 112 3.54 16.40 1.45
C GLN A 112 2.77 17.16 2.56
N TYR A 113 2.07 16.44 3.41
CA TYR A 113 1.32 17.02 4.52
C TYR A 113 2.25 17.62 5.58
N GLU A 114 3.38 16.96 5.91
CA GLU A 114 4.41 17.51 6.78
C GLU A 114 4.96 18.84 6.26
N ALA A 115 5.25 18.92 4.95
CA ALA A 115 5.72 20.14 4.33
C ALA A 115 4.68 21.28 4.41
N LEU A 116 3.39 20.95 4.23
CA LEU A 116 2.28 21.90 4.38
C LEU A 116 2.15 22.40 5.82
N CYS A 117 2.18 21.51 6.81
CA CYS A 117 2.13 21.86 8.22
C CYS A 117 3.28 22.79 8.63
N ASN A 118 4.49 22.52 8.16
CA ASN A 118 5.66 23.35 8.41
C ASN A 118 5.53 24.75 7.78
N SER A 119 4.90 24.86 6.60
CA SER A 119 4.66 26.14 5.94
C SER A 119 3.63 27.03 6.67
N HIS A 120 2.78 26.42 7.50
CA HIS A 120 1.74 27.09 8.28
C HIS A 120 2.04 27.14 9.78
N ASP A 121 3.29 26.91 10.17
CA ASP A 121 3.74 26.92 11.57
C ASP A 121 3.01 25.89 12.48
N GLN A 122 2.46 24.83 11.90
CA GLN A 122 1.74 23.76 12.59
C GLN A 122 2.69 22.63 13.03
N TYR A 123 3.63 22.94 13.91
CA TYR A 123 4.73 22.05 14.28
C TYR A 123 4.30 20.73 14.95
N GLU A 124 3.20 20.73 15.71
CA GLU A 124 2.68 19.51 16.35
C GLU A 124 2.16 18.51 15.33
N GLN A 125 1.41 18.99 14.31
CA GLN A 125 0.92 18.15 13.21
C GLN A 125 2.08 17.64 12.36
N ALA A 126 3.07 18.47 12.07
CA ALA A 126 4.27 18.04 11.36
C ALA A 126 5.01 16.92 12.11
N LEU A 127 5.16 17.05 13.43
CA LEU A 127 5.78 16.01 14.25
C LEU A 127 4.98 14.70 14.25
N GLU A 128 3.65 14.78 14.24
CA GLU A 128 2.78 13.60 14.14
C GLU A 128 2.96 12.89 12.77
N CYS A 129 3.09 13.64 11.68
CA CYS A 129 3.41 13.07 10.36
C CYS A 129 4.73 12.31 10.37
N VAL A 130 5.77 12.87 10.97
CA VAL A 130 7.07 12.21 11.12
C VAL A 130 6.95 10.90 11.90
N ARG A 131 6.18 10.88 12.99
CA ARG A 131 5.97 9.66 13.78
C ARG A 131 5.24 8.58 12.98
N LYS A 132 4.15 8.96 12.29
CA LYS A 132 3.38 8.04 11.43
C LYS A 132 4.26 7.49 10.31
N ARG A 133 5.00 8.35 9.60
CA ARG A 133 5.94 7.95 8.56
C ARG A 133 6.95 6.92 9.07
N THR A 134 7.60 7.19 10.20
CA THR A 134 8.60 6.28 10.79
C THR A 134 8.01 4.89 11.08
N ASN A 135 6.75 4.82 11.54
CA ASN A 135 6.08 3.55 11.79
C ASN A 135 5.79 2.79 10.49
N ILE A 136 5.33 3.49 9.45
CA ILE A 136 5.08 2.90 8.12
C ILE A 136 6.39 2.41 7.51
N GLU A 137 7.46 3.18 7.55
CA GLU A 137 8.78 2.78 7.05
C GLU A 137 9.29 1.48 7.68
N ARG A 138 9.08 1.29 8.99
CA ARG A 138 9.41 0.04 9.67
C ARG A 138 8.58 -1.14 9.16
N THR A 139 7.30 -0.91 8.88
CA THR A 139 6.41 -1.93 8.32
C THR A 139 6.83 -2.29 6.89
N VAL A 140 7.12 -1.30 6.06
CA VAL A 140 7.66 -1.50 4.71
C VAL A 140 8.95 -2.30 4.73
N ALA A 141 9.87 -1.99 5.65
CA ALA A 141 11.11 -2.75 5.79
C ALA A 141 10.87 -4.23 6.12
N ARG A 142 9.90 -4.54 7.01
CA ARG A 142 9.50 -5.92 7.34
C ARG A 142 8.88 -6.65 6.15
N LEU A 143 8.02 -5.96 5.38
CA LEU A 143 7.40 -6.54 4.17
C LEU A 143 8.44 -6.80 3.07
N LYS A 144 9.39 -5.90 2.86
CA LYS A 144 10.52 -6.10 1.92
C LYS A 144 11.38 -7.29 2.31
N GLN A 145 11.62 -7.49 3.61
CA GLN A 145 12.31 -8.67 4.09
C GLN A 145 11.48 -9.94 3.83
N ALA A 146 10.19 -9.93 4.16
CA ALA A 146 9.29 -11.07 3.92
C ALA A 146 9.19 -11.41 2.42
N TYR A 147 9.13 -10.40 1.54
CA TYR A 147 9.15 -10.57 0.09
C TYR A 147 10.43 -11.27 -0.40
N THR A 148 11.58 -10.88 0.15
CA THR A 148 12.89 -11.47 -0.21
C THR A 148 13.03 -12.90 0.31
N ASP A 149 12.63 -13.14 1.56
CA ASP A 149 12.69 -14.45 2.20
C ASP A 149 11.76 -15.47 1.52
N ALA A 150 10.68 -14.99 0.88
CA ALA A 150 9.76 -15.85 0.16
C ALA A 150 10.43 -16.65 -0.99
N ASP A 151 11.46 -16.12 -1.63
CA ASP A 151 12.18 -16.84 -2.68
C ASP A 151 12.87 -18.10 -2.14
N SER A 152 13.45 -18.03 -0.94
CA SER A 152 14.05 -19.17 -0.26
C SER A 152 13.00 -20.06 0.45
N GLY A 153 11.77 -19.59 0.60
CA GLY A 153 10.71 -20.27 1.35
C GLY A 153 10.90 -20.17 2.86
N GLN A 154 11.59 -19.12 3.31
CA GLN A 154 11.84 -18.83 4.73
C GLN A 154 11.01 -17.66 5.24
N GLY A 155 11.14 -17.36 6.53
CA GLY A 155 10.41 -16.25 7.14
C GLY A 155 8.92 -16.51 7.22
N MET A 156 8.11 -15.49 6.96
CA MET A 156 6.65 -15.54 7.13
C MET A 156 5.96 -16.61 6.26
N ILE A 157 6.52 -16.92 5.08
CA ILE A 157 5.93 -17.91 4.16
C ILE A 157 6.22 -19.37 4.57
N SER A 158 7.16 -19.61 5.47
CA SER A 158 7.58 -20.98 5.82
C SER A 158 6.43 -21.85 6.31
N GLY A 159 5.52 -21.29 7.11
CA GLY A 159 4.32 -21.99 7.61
C GLY A 159 3.40 -22.48 6.49
N ILE A 160 3.16 -21.65 5.48
CA ILE A 160 2.39 -21.99 4.26
C ILE A 160 3.03 -23.19 3.56
N ILE A 161 4.32 -23.08 3.27
CA ILE A 161 5.08 -24.10 2.52
C ILE A 161 5.12 -25.43 3.27
N GLU A 162 5.38 -25.40 4.57
CA GLU A 162 5.46 -26.61 5.40
C GLU A 162 4.10 -27.29 5.59
N SER A 163 3.03 -26.49 5.78
CA SER A 163 1.68 -27.06 5.92
C SER A 163 1.26 -27.76 4.62
N TYR A 164 1.49 -27.12 3.46
CA TYR A 164 1.20 -27.75 2.16
C TYR A 164 2.02 -29.02 1.94
N LYS A 165 3.34 -28.98 2.17
CA LYS A 165 4.20 -30.17 2.04
C LYS A 165 3.73 -31.34 2.91
N ARG A 166 3.37 -31.07 4.17
CA ARG A 166 2.85 -32.11 5.07
C ARG A 166 1.58 -32.77 4.54
N GLY A 167 0.62 -31.96 4.08
CA GLY A 167 -0.62 -32.48 3.47
C GLY A 167 -0.36 -33.29 2.22
N TYR A 168 0.52 -32.79 1.33
CA TYR A 168 0.92 -33.46 0.10
C TYR A 168 1.53 -34.84 0.36
N PHE A 169 2.54 -34.93 1.24
CA PHE A 169 3.20 -36.20 1.52
C PHE A 169 2.30 -37.18 2.27
N PHE A 170 1.44 -36.68 3.16
CA PHE A 170 0.44 -37.50 3.83
C PHE A 170 -0.50 -38.16 2.81
N ALA A 171 -1.13 -37.39 1.94
CA ALA A 171 -2.09 -37.90 0.94
C ALA A 171 -1.40 -38.82 -0.07
N LYS A 172 -0.20 -38.51 -0.51
CA LYS A 172 0.56 -39.36 -1.44
C LYS A 172 0.93 -40.70 -0.82
N GLY A 173 1.32 -40.71 0.46
CA GLY A 173 1.57 -41.96 1.18
C GLY A 173 0.32 -42.84 1.31
N GLN A 174 -0.84 -42.26 1.58
CA GLN A 174 -2.11 -42.97 1.66
C GLN A 174 -2.53 -43.58 0.31
N LEU A 175 -2.35 -42.83 -0.80
CA LEU A 175 -2.62 -43.33 -2.15
C LEU A 175 -1.74 -44.53 -2.51
N LEU A 176 -0.45 -44.49 -2.18
CA LEU A 176 0.47 -45.60 -2.44
C LEU A 176 0.04 -46.87 -1.66
N ASN A 177 -0.26 -46.72 -0.37
CA ASN A 177 -0.73 -47.85 0.47
C ASN A 177 -2.04 -48.44 -0.03
N SER A 178 -2.92 -47.66 -0.67
CA SER A 178 -4.18 -48.14 -1.22
C SER A 178 -4.04 -48.91 -2.53
N ILE A 179 -2.89 -48.86 -3.18
CA ILE A 179 -2.60 -49.57 -4.44
C ILE A 179 -1.92 -50.93 -4.15
N GLU A 180 -1.20 -51.04 -3.04
CA GLU A 180 -0.47 -52.25 -2.65
C GLU A 180 -1.29 -53.24 -1.83
N GLY A 181 -2.49 -52.89 -1.37
CA GLY A 181 -3.43 -53.73 -0.61
C GLY A 181 -4.59 -54.20 -1.46
#